data_e281dc8fe3b42cc9b2053fd96b43cf45
#
_entry.id   e281dc8fe3b42cc9b2053fd96b43cf45
#
_cell.length_a   1.000
_cell.length_b   1.000
_cell.length_c   1.000
_cell.angle_alpha   90.00
_cell.angle_beta   90.00
_cell.angle_gamma   90.00
#
_symmetry.space_group_name_H-M   'P 1'
#
loop_
_entity.id
_entity.type
_entity.pdbx_description
1 polymer ?
#
loop_
_entity_poly.entity_id
_entity_poly.type
_entity_poly.pdbx_seq_one_letter_code
_entity_poly.pdbx_strand_id
1 'polypeptide(L)'
;MDTLTGMKRTDYCGNFTTEQIGQEVTVYGWAQRQRDLGNLIFIDLRDRTGILQLSFNDATDREIFAKAQSVRSEYVLAATGTLQKRESVNKELKTGEIELAVTDLRVLSKAQTPPFEIANADKVGDETTLKYRYLHLRNERLTQNLLMRHKIAKIAREYFYGHDFVEIETPMLIKSTPEGARDYVVPSRVHKGKFYALPQSPQIYKQLCMIAGLDRYIQLARCFRDEDLRADRQPEFTQIDLEMSFVDCEDIMQMAEGFIQTLMAQTVGVDIAAPLPRMTYADAMARYGSDKPDTRFDMCIEDITDWAKGTDFVVFQNAIAAGGTVRCIVAKNAAAAYTRKKIDKLTEHARGIGAGGLAYVRWADETPTCSFNKFLKAGQLDALLTRLGAEKGDCVFIISDKTSKTLPILGALRLMVAKELDIIPKDKWNFLWITEMPFFEQDEETGEWIAMHHPFTMPMEECLPYLDTDKARVRAKAFDLVLNGIELSSGSMRITDCQLQNKMFELLGLSKEEIDAKFGFLVEAYQYAAPPHGGMGIGLDRLAMLICGADSLRDVTAFPKVQNASELMSGCPAEIDAVQLEELGMPLPEADA
;
A
#
# COMPACT_ATOMS: atom_id res chain seq x y z
N MET A 1 19.29 39.61 -8.49
CA MET A 1 18.54 38.82 -7.49
C MET A 1 18.68 39.53 -6.16
N ASP A 2 17.56 39.67 -5.47
CA ASP A 2 17.56 40.25 -4.12
C ASP A 2 18.04 39.24 -3.09
N THR A 3 18.35 39.68 -1.87
CA THR A 3 18.77 38.81 -0.75
C THR A 3 17.74 38.82 0.37
N LEU A 4 17.78 37.83 1.24
CA LEU A 4 16.93 37.75 2.45
C LEU A 4 17.44 38.62 3.59
N THR A 5 18.56 39.35 3.42
CA THR A 5 19.16 40.13 4.50
C THR A 5 18.14 41.09 5.12
N GLY A 6 17.97 41.01 6.42
CA GLY A 6 17.01 41.83 7.18
C GLY A 6 15.56 41.36 7.15
N MET A 7 15.21 40.36 6.37
CA MET A 7 13.87 39.74 6.39
C MET A 7 13.86 38.41 7.16
N LYS A 8 12.82 38.19 7.96
CA LYS A 8 12.54 36.91 8.61
C LYS A 8 11.06 36.56 8.41
N ARG A 9 10.78 35.34 7.99
CA ARG A 9 9.40 34.85 7.85
C ARG A 9 8.67 34.95 9.18
N THR A 10 7.50 35.58 9.18
CA THR A 10 6.60 35.62 10.32
C THR A 10 5.91 34.27 10.49
N ASP A 11 5.25 33.78 9.42
CA ASP A 11 4.61 32.48 9.38
C ASP A 11 4.48 31.99 7.91
N TYR A 12 3.96 30.78 7.72
CA TYR A 12 3.64 30.24 6.42
C TYR A 12 2.36 30.85 5.83
N CYS A 13 2.26 30.88 4.49
CA CYS A 13 1.18 31.52 3.75
C CYS A 13 -0.22 31.06 4.16
N GLY A 14 -0.43 29.76 4.34
CA GLY A 14 -1.73 29.17 4.67
C GLY A 14 -2.11 29.21 6.16
N ASN A 15 -1.26 29.76 7.03
CA ASN A 15 -1.53 29.82 8.48
C ASN A 15 -2.23 31.09 8.93
N PHE A 16 -2.27 32.12 8.08
CA PHE A 16 -2.93 33.39 8.42
C PHE A 16 -4.46 33.28 8.35
N THR A 17 -5.12 34.00 9.24
CA THR A 17 -6.58 34.11 9.34
C THR A 17 -7.00 35.56 9.45
N THR A 18 -8.29 35.86 9.52
CA THR A 18 -8.83 37.20 9.72
C THR A 18 -8.43 37.83 11.06
N GLU A 19 -7.98 37.02 12.03
CA GLU A 19 -7.54 37.51 13.35
C GLU A 19 -6.24 38.31 13.30
N GLN A 20 -5.41 38.11 12.26
CA GLN A 20 -4.16 38.84 12.06
C GLN A 20 -4.30 40.08 11.17
N ILE A 21 -5.51 40.46 10.74
CA ILE A 21 -5.74 41.69 9.96
C ILE A 21 -5.16 42.91 10.71
N GLY A 22 -4.41 43.74 9.99
CA GLY A 22 -3.72 44.91 10.52
C GLY A 22 -2.27 44.63 10.98
N GLN A 23 -1.86 43.38 11.08
CA GLN A 23 -0.49 43.05 11.43
C GLN A 23 0.44 43.14 10.20
N GLU A 24 1.66 43.63 10.43
CA GLU A 24 2.74 43.54 9.45
C GLU A 24 3.36 42.15 9.51
N VAL A 25 3.41 41.45 8.38
CA VAL A 25 3.96 40.09 8.27
C VAL A 25 4.87 39.94 7.07
N THR A 26 5.80 39.00 7.17
CA THR A 26 6.72 38.61 6.11
C THR A 26 6.46 37.16 5.71
N VAL A 27 6.30 36.91 4.41
CA VAL A 27 6.04 35.60 3.81
C VAL A 27 7.01 35.28 2.69
N TYR A 28 7.30 33.99 2.49
CA TYR A 28 8.16 33.48 1.43
C TYR A 28 7.43 32.37 0.68
N GLY A 29 7.64 32.31 -0.63
CA GLY A 29 7.04 31.25 -1.43
C GLY A 29 7.36 31.37 -2.92
N TRP A 30 6.61 30.64 -3.69
CA TRP A 30 6.63 30.64 -5.15
C TRP A 30 5.43 31.39 -5.70
N ALA A 31 5.64 32.28 -6.68
CA ALA A 31 4.56 32.96 -7.40
C ALA A 31 3.82 31.94 -8.27
N GLN A 32 2.67 31.46 -7.82
CA GLN A 32 1.87 30.50 -8.61
C GLN A 32 1.22 31.20 -9.81
N ARG A 33 0.63 32.37 -9.60
CA ARG A 33 -0.07 33.13 -10.61
C ARG A 33 0.08 34.63 -10.36
N GLN A 34 0.29 35.40 -11.43
CA GLN A 34 0.21 36.86 -11.41
C GLN A 34 -0.99 37.30 -12.25
N ARG A 35 -1.69 38.32 -11.79
CA ARG A 35 -2.78 39.02 -12.51
C ARG A 35 -2.47 40.50 -12.48
N ASP A 36 -2.21 41.07 -13.66
CA ASP A 36 -1.98 42.51 -13.84
C ASP A 36 -3.23 43.14 -14.47
N LEU A 37 -3.87 44.03 -13.74
CA LEU A 37 -5.10 44.74 -14.14
C LEU A 37 -4.80 46.23 -14.40
N GLY A 38 -3.55 46.58 -14.69
CA GLY A 38 -3.07 47.93 -14.91
C GLY A 38 -2.60 48.59 -13.61
N ASN A 39 -3.48 49.27 -12.89
CA ASN A 39 -3.17 49.94 -11.62
C ASN A 39 -3.25 49.02 -10.40
N LEU A 40 -3.55 47.74 -10.61
CA LEU A 40 -3.71 46.74 -9.56
C LEU A 40 -3.09 45.42 -9.97
N ILE A 41 -2.16 44.93 -9.16
CA ILE A 41 -1.52 43.63 -9.40
C ILE A 41 -1.82 42.72 -8.24
N PHE A 42 -2.15 41.47 -8.55
CA PHE A 42 -2.27 40.37 -7.60
C PHE A 42 -1.27 39.28 -7.92
N ILE A 43 -0.61 38.75 -6.88
CA ILE A 43 0.27 37.57 -6.99
C ILE A 43 -0.19 36.55 -5.96
N ASP A 44 -0.55 35.37 -6.42
CA ASP A 44 -0.86 34.25 -5.56
C ASP A 44 0.47 33.59 -5.14
N LEU A 45 0.92 33.86 -3.91
CA LEU A 45 2.13 33.32 -3.32
C LEU A 45 1.84 32.00 -2.65
N ARG A 46 2.49 30.93 -3.10
CA ARG A 46 2.29 29.57 -2.61
C ARG A 46 3.47 29.10 -1.79
N ASP A 47 3.21 28.46 -0.67
CA ASP A 47 4.14 27.61 0.06
C ASP A 47 3.53 26.23 0.38
N ARG A 48 4.15 25.44 1.25
CA ARG A 48 3.67 24.10 1.59
C ARG A 48 2.34 24.06 2.37
N THR A 49 1.87 25.18 2.90
CA THR A 49 0.66 25.26 3.73
C THR A 49 -0.54 25.80 2.97
N GLY A 50 -0.30 26.43 1.81
CA GLY A 50 -1.34 27.01 0.98
C GLY A 50 -0.90 28.27 0.25
N ILE A 51 -1.86 29.10 -0.13
CA ILE A 51 -1.69 30.29 -0.94
C ILE A 51 -2.11 31.50 -0.13
N LEU A 52 -1.32 32.61 -0.21
CA LEU A 52 -1.71 33.94 0.26
C LEU A 52 -1.64 34.91 -0.93
N GLN A 53 -2.71 35.67 -1.17
CA GLN A 53 -2.71 36.70 -2.18
C GLN A 53 -1.87 37.90 -1.71
N LEU A 54 -0.94 38.32 -2.54
CA LEU A 54 -0.24 39.59 -2.43
C LEU A 54 -0.96 40.62 -3.29
N SER A 55 -1.18 41.85 -2.77
CA SER A 55 -1.82 42.94 -3.51
C SER A 55 -0.91 44.15 -3.61
N PHE A 56 -0.94 44.79 -4.78
CA PHE A 56 -0.19 45.99 -5.13
C PHE A 56 -1.12 46.95 -5.86
N ASN A 57 -1.15 48.22 -5.45
CA ASN A 57 -2.05 49.21 -6.01
C ASN A 57 -1.33 50.57 -6.18
N ASP A 58 -2.05 51.64 -6.54
CA ASP A 58 -1.54 52.97 -6.74
C ASP A 58 -0.79 53.57 -5.53
N ALA A 59 -1.06 53.05 -4.31
CA ALA A 59 -0.39 53.49 -3.08
C ALA A 59 0.93 52.74 -2.86
N THR A 60 1.21 51.65 -3.62
CA THR A 60 2.45 50.89 -3.54
C THR A 60 3.59 51.69 -4.14
N ASP A 61 4.77 51.65 -3.50
CA ASP A 61 5.98 52.24 -4.04
C ASP A 61 6.22 51.84 -5.50
N ARG A 62 6.64 52.81 -6.34
CA ARG A 62 6.78 52.58 -7.80
C ARG A 62 7.81 51.51 -8.16
N GLU A 63 8.90 51.38 -7.40
CA GLU A 63 9.92 50.37 -7.66
C GLU A 63 9.40 48.98 -7.30
N ILE A 64 8.67 48.88 -6.19
CA ILE A 64 8.01 47.64 -5.75
C ILE A 64 6.92 47.22 -6.75
N PHE A 65 6.10 48.19 -7.22
CA PHE A 65 5.07 47.93 -8.22
C PHE A 65 5.67 47.47 -9.56
N ALA A 66 6.73 48.13 -10.05
CA ALA A 66 7.43 47.70 -11.26
C ALA A 66 8.09 46.32 -11.10
N LYS A 67 8.61 46.02 -9.90
CA LYS A 67 9.12 44.67 -9.56
C LYS A 67 8.00 43.63 -9.60
N ALA A 68 6.83 43.92 -9.03
CA ALA A 68 5.66 43.05 -9.07
C ALA A 68 5.20 42.76 -10.51
N GLN A 69 5.21 43.77 -11.42
CA GLN A 69 4.93 43.59 -12.85
C GLN A 69 5.89 42.62 -13.56
N SER A 70 7.14 42.57 -13.11
CA SER A 70 8.16 41.69 -13.68
C SER A 70 8.09 40.23 -13.23
N VAL A 71 7.34 39.94 -12.19
CA VAL A 71 7.18 38.57 -11.64
C VAL A 71 6.56 37.64 -12.69
N ARG A 72 7.03 36.41 -12.75
CA ARG A 72 6.48 35.33 -13.58
C ARG A 72 6.23 34.11 -12.71
N SER A 73 5.48 33.16 -13.26
CA SER A 73 5.17 31.90 -12.58
C SER A 73 6.42 31.21 -12.05
N GLU A 74 6.30 30.66 -10.85
CA GLU A 74 7.33 29.91 -10.12
C GLU A 74 8.58 30.74 -9.71
N TYR A 75 8.56 32.08 -9.83
CA TYR A 75 9.58 32.91 -9.20
C TYR A 75 9.52 32.75 -7.67
N VAL A 76 10.67 32.70 -7.03
CA VAL A 76 10.78 32.66 -5.56
C VAL A 76 10.77 34.08 -5.02
N LEU A 77 9.79 34.37 -4.18
CA LEU A 77 9.56 35.71 -3.64
C LEU A 77 9.66 35.72 -2.12
N ALA A 78 10.07 36.87 -1.60
CA ALA A 78 9.86 37.28 -0.22
C ALA A 78 9.06 38.59 -0.23
N ALA A 79 8.00 38.67 0.57
CA ALA A 79 7.15 39.85 0.65
C ALA A 79 6.87 40.22 2.10
N THR A 80 6.98 41.50 2.43
CA THR A 80 6.53 42.08 3.70
C THR A 80 5.39 43.03 3.42
N GLY A 81 4.40 43.10 4.28
CA GLY A 81 3.26 43.99 4.13
C GLY A 81 2.27 43.85 5.27
N THR A 82 1.15 44.54 5.15
CA THR A 82 0.07 44.49 6.15
C THR A 82 -1.04 43.59 5.67
N LEU A 83 -1.48 42.66 6.52
CA LEU A 83 -2.64 41.82 6.25
C LEU A 83 -3.91 42.67 6.26
N GLN A 84 -4.71 42.52 5.22
CA GLN A 84 -5.99 43.23 5.08
C GLN A 84 -7.08 42.27 4.58
N LYS A 85 -8.35 42.72 4.73
CA LYS A 85 -9.50 41.99 4.19
C LYS A 85 -9.54 42.16 2.67
N ARG A 86 -9.81 41.05 1.96
CA ARG A 86 -10.00 41.10 0.49
C ARG A 86 -11.33 41.76 0.16
N GLU A 87 -11.34 42.56 -0.89
CA GLU A 87 -12.58 43.08 -1.45
C GLU A 87 -13.48 41.97 -2.03
N SER A 88 -12.86 40.99 -2.71
CA SER A 88 -13.55 39.84 -3.27
C SER A 88 -13.07 38.57 -2.59
N VAL A 89 -13.94 37.95 -1.78
CA VAL A 89 -13.62 36.69 -1.06
C VAL A 89 -13.53 35.53 -2.02
N ASN A 90 -12.45 34.75 -1.92
CA ASN A 90 -12.30 33.47 -2.62
C ASN A 90 -12.56 32.30 -1.66
N LYS A 91 -13.73 31.68 -1.77
CA LYS A 91 -14.15 30.56 -0.92
C LYS A 91 -13.39 29.26 -1.13
N GLU A 92 -12.63 29.14 -2.22
CA GLU A 92 -11.83 27.95 -2.53
C GLU A 92 -10.48 27.94 -1.79
N LEU A 93 -10.04 29.09 -1.26
CA LEU A 93 -8.78 29.21 -0.53
C LEU A 93 -9.03 29.35 0.97
N LYS A 94 -8.24 28.67 1.78
CA LYS A 94 -8.27 28.79 3.24
C LYS A 94 -8.04 30.24 3.71
N THR A 95 -7.18 30.98 3.01
CA THR A 95 -6.85 32.40 3.25
C THR A 95 -7.67 33.35 2.38
N GLY A 96 -8.75 32.87 1.78
CA GLY A 96 -9.49 33.61 0.75
C GLY A 96 -10.22 34.85 1.20
N GLU A 97 -10.30 35.14 2.51
CA GLU A 97 -10.87 36.35 3.08
C GLU A 97 -9.83 37.46 3.28
N ILE A 98 -8.53 37.13 3.20
CA ILE A 98 -7.41 38.03 3.50
C ILE A 98 -6.44 38.12 2.34
N GLU A 99 -5.70 39.23 2.29
CA GLU A 99 -4.58 39.44 1.38
C GLU A 99 -3.49 40.26 2.07
N LEU A 100 -2.29 40.24 1.52
CA LEU A 100 -1.17 41.02 1.99
C LEU A 100 -0.98 42.28 1.12
N ALA A 101 -1.23 43.48 1.67
CA ALA A 101 -0.86 44.75 1.03
C ALA A 101 0.64 44.94 1.18
N VAL A 102 1.38 44.75 0.09
CA VAL A 102 2.85 44.62 0.11
C VAL A 102 3.54 45.95 0.20
N THR A 103 4.49 46.06 1.14
CA THR A 103 5.36 47.23 1.35
C THR A 103 6.83 46.97 1.01
N ASP A 104 7.29 45.72 0.97
CA ASP A 104 8.62 45.32 0.45
C ASP A 104 8.46 43.99 -0.33
N LEU A 105 8.98 43.94 -1.55
CA LEU A 105 9.00 42.76 -2.42
C LEU A 105 10.41 42.46 -2.88
N ARG A 106 10.84 41.21 -2.67
CA ARG A 106 12.14 40.73 -3.15
C ARG A 106 11.95 39.52 -4.06
N VAL A 107 12.66 39.55 -5.21
CA VAL A 107 12.77 38.43 -6.14
C VAL A 107 14.05 37.66 -5.81
N LEU A 108 13.93 36.57 -5.08
CA LEU A 108 15.08 35.78 -4.61
C LEU A 108 15.63 34.87 -5.69
N SER A 109 14.78 34.36 -6.57
CA SER A 109 15.18 33.55 -7.72
C SER A 109 14.16 33.66 -8.84
N LYS A 110 14.65 33.73 -10.08
CA LYS A 110 13.82 33.68 -11.28
C LYS A 110 13.75 32.26 -11.81
N ALA A 111 12.57 31.84 -12.25
CA ALA A 111 12.35 30.54 -12.89
C ALA A 111 12.35 30.70 -14.43
N GLN A 112 12.78 29.65 -15.12
CA GLN A 112 12.38 29.42 -16.51
C GLN A 112 10.91 28.97 -16.53
N THR A 113 10.27 29.03 -17.69
CA THR A 113 8.91 28.49 -17.85
C THR A 113 8.91 27.00 -17.53
N PRO A 114 8.14 26.55 -16.52
CA PRO A 114 8.07 25.13 -16.17
C PRO A 114 7.55 24.29 -17.34
N PRO A 115 7.94 23.01 -17.45
CA PRO A 115 7.46 22.11 -18.50
C PRO A 115 5.97 21.80 -18.40
N PHE A 116 5.35 22.11 -17.28
CA PHE A 116 3.90 22.02 -17.05
C PHE A 116 3.48 23.02 -15.97
N GLU A 117 2.20 23.37 -15.98
CA GLU A 117 1.60 24.19 -14.94
C GLU A 117 1.40 23.35 -13.65
N ILE A 118 2.01 23.77 -12.54
CA ILE A 118 2.04 23.02 -11.27
C ILE A 118 0.62 22.70 -10.75
N ALA A 119 -0.29 23.68 -10.82
CA ALA A 119 -1.66 23.52 -10.36
C ALA A 119 -2.46 22.47 -11.18
N ASN A 120 -2.07 22.21 -12.42
CA ASN A 120 -2.72 21.27 -13.33
C ASN A 120 -1.85 20.01 -13.60
N ALA A 121 -0.86 19.74 -12.78
CA ALA A 121 0.06 18.62 -12.97
C ALA A 121 -0.65 17.25 -13.10
N ASP A 122 -1.80 17.08 -12.46
CA ASP A 122 -2.60 15.84 -12.54
C ASP A 122 -3.14 15.54 -13.96
N LYS A 123 -3.12 16.52 -14.87
CA LYS A 123 -3.50 16.36 -16.29
C LYS A 123 -2.32 16.02 -17.20
N VAL A 124 -1.12 15.96 -16.65
CA VAL A 124 0.13 15.72 -17.37
C VAL A 124 0.55 14.27 -17.21
N GLY A 125 1.09 13.66 -18.27
CA GLY A 125 1.52 12.27 -18.23
C GLY A 125 2.64 12.01 -17.21
N ASP A 126 2.62 10.80 -16.65
CA ASP A 126 3.56 10.34 -15.60
C ASP A 126 5.03 10.55 -15.97
N GLU A 127 5.40 10.31 -17.23
CA GLU A 127 6.78 10.46 -17.69
C GLU A 127 7.32 11.87 -17.44
N THR A 128 6.56 12.89 -17.81
CA THR A 128 6.96 14.30 -17.61
C THR A 128 6.96 14.68 -16.14
N THR A 129 5.91 14.30 -15.40
CA THR A 129 5.79 14.67 -13.99
C THR A 129 6.82 13.97 -13.11
N LEU A 130 7.22 12.74 -13.43
CA LEU A 130 8.26 12.00 -12.72
C LEU A 130 9.68 12.47 -13.09
N LYS A 131 9.90 12.85 -14.37
CA LYS A 131 11.17 13.47 -14.78
C LYS A 131 11.42 14.79 -14.04
N TYR A 132 10.40 15.60 -13.88
CA TYR A 132 10.46 16.87 -13.14
C TYR A 132 9.81 16.75 -11.76
N ARG A 133 10.08 15.67 -11.06
CA ARG A 133 9.40 15.33 -9.80
C ARG A 133 9.50 16.44 -8.75
N TYR A 134 10.61 17.13 -8.65
CA TYR A 134 10.78 18.28 -7.75
C TYR A 134 9.85 19.46 -8.06
N LEU A 135 9.37 19.63 -9.30
CA LEU A 135 8.31 20.57 -9.64
C LEU A 135 6.94 20.00 -9.31
N HIS A 136 6.72 18.72 -9.64
CA HIS A 136 5.45 18.04 -9.34
C HIS A 136 5.16 18.03 -7.84
N LEU A 137 6.16 17.88 -6.99
CA LEU A 137 6.03 17.94 -5.52
C LEU A 137 5.57 19.31 -4.99
N ARG A 138 5.57 20.38 -5.81
CA ARG A 138 4.97 21.68 -5.47
C ARG A 138 3.44 21.67 -5.62
N ASN A 139 2.85 20.63 -6.24
CA ASN A 139 1.40 20.46 -6.33
C ASN A 139 0.82 20.23 -4.93
N GLU A 140 -0.30 20.90 -4.63
CA GLU A 140 -0.91 20.89 -3.30
C GLU A 140 -1.27 19.47 -2.85
N ARG A 141 -1.90 18.66 -3.72
CA ARG A 141 -2.31 17.29 -3.40
C ARG A 141 -1.11 16.44 -2.97
N LEU A 142 -0.02 16.45 -3.74
CA LEU A 142 1.19 15.68 -3.40
C LEU A 142 1.87 16.20 -2.14
N THR A 143 1.92 17.52 -1.96
CA THR A 143 2.46 18.11 -0.72
C THR A 143 1.65 17.63 0.49
N GLN A 144 0.32 17.66 0.43
CA GLN A 144 -0.55 17.20 1.52
C GLN A 144 -0.40 15.70 1.78
N ASN A 145 -0.24 14.88 0.75
CA ASN A 145 0.02 13.45 0.90
C ASN A 145 1.33 13.19 1.66
N LEU A 146 2.40 13.91 1.35
CA LEU A 146 3.68 13.78 2.07
C LEU A 146 3.60 14.29 3.51
N LEU A 147 2.85 15.37 3.75
CA LEU A 147 2.59 15.87 5.11
C LEU A 147 1.74 14.87 5.92
N MET A 148 0.77 14.21 5.29
CA MET A 148 0.01 13.15 5.94
C MET A 148 0.89 11.94 6.25
N ARG A 149 1.75 11.51 5.32
CA ARG A 149 2.74 10.46 5.56
C ARG A 149 3.66 10.79 6.75
N HIS A 150 4.13 12.04 6.84
CA HIS A 150 4.89 12.52 7.99
C HIS A 150 4.08 12.44 9.29
N LYS A 151 2.81 12.86 9.26
CA LYS A 151 1.90 12.80 10.41
C LYS A 151 1.69 11.36 10.89
N ILE A 152 1.50 10.41 9.98
CA ILE A 152 1.38 8.98 10.29
C ILE A 152 2.64 8.48 11.00
N ALA A 153 3.82 8.79 10.46
CA ALA A 153 5.10 8.40 11.05
C ALA A 153 5.30 9.01 12.46
N LYS A 154 4.88 10.25 12.66
CA LYS A 154 4.91 10.92 13.98
C LYS A 154 3.99 10.22 14.98
N ILE A 155 2.73 9.96 14.60
CA ILE A 155 1.74 9.26 15.44
C ILE A 155 2.26 7.87 15.84
N ALA A 156 2.85 7.13 14.89
CA ALA A 156 3.42 5.82 15.17
C ALA A 156 4.49 5.89 16.27
N ARG A 157 5.46 6.81 16.14
CA ARG A 157 6.49 7.00 17.17
C ARG A 157 5.90 7.39 18.52
N GLU A 158 5.01 8.38 18.54
CA GLU A 158 4.40 8.83 19.81
C GLU A 158 3.60 7.72 20.48
N TYR A 159 2.85 6.92 19.71
CA TYR A 159 2.09 5.80 20.24
C TYR A 159 3.00 4.73 20.83
N PHE A 160 3.95 4.21 20.06
CA PHE A 160 4.80 3.11 20.51
C PHE A 160 5.77 3.52 21.62
N TYR A 161 6.31 4.75 21.59
CA TYR A 161 7.13 5.25 22.72
C TYR A 161 6.31 5.37 24.00
N GLY A 162 5.03 5.77 23.89
CA GLY A 162 4.10 5.80 25.03
C GLY A 162 3.75 4.42 25.60
N HIS A 163 4.13 3.33 24.88
CA HIS A 163 3.92 1.93 25.29
C HIS A 163 5.26 1.19 25.54
N ASP A 164 6.30 1.91 25.93
CA ASP A 164 7.62 1.39 26.32
C ASP A 164 8.40 0.71 25.18
N PHE A 165 8.12 1.04 23.91
CA PHE A 165 8.93 0.57 22.80
C PHE A 165 10.19 1.42 22.65
N VAL A 166 11.31 0.74 22.36
CA VAL A 166 12.61 1.36 22.09
C VAL A 166 12.85 1.34 20.57
N GLU A 167 13.09 2.52 19.98
CA GLU A 167 13.45 2.61 18.56
C GLU A 167 14.91 2.22 18.37
N ILE A 168 15.16 1.16 17.63
CA ILE A 168 16.48 0.61 17.33
C ILE A 168 16.69 0.58 15.82
N GLU A 169 17.78 1.20 15.36
CA GLU A 169 18.20 1.10 13.96
C GLU A 169 18.97 -0.20 13.73
N THR A 170 18.53 -0.97 12.73
CA THR A 170 19.21 -2.19 12.28
C THR A 170 20.09 -1.92 11.06
N PRO A 171 21.13 -2.73 10.79
CA PRO A 171 22.02 -2.51 9.66
C PRO A 171 21.29 -2.59 8.31
N MET A 172 21.72 -1.72 7.37
CA MET A 172 21.30 -1.78 5.95
C MET A 172 22.22 -2.68 5.12
N LEU A 173 23.49 -2.82 5.50
CA LEU A 173 24.45 -3.71 4.85
C LEU A 173 24.49 -5.01 5.63
N ILE A 174 23.70 -5.98 5.20
CA ILE A 174 23.55 -7.27 5.88
C ILE A 174 24.06 -8.42 5.03
N LYS A 175 24.03 -9.61 5.59
CA LYS A 175 24.23 -10.86 4.85
C LYS A 175 22.95 -11.20 4.09
N SER A 176 23.08 -11.72 2.85
CA SER A 176 21.93 -12.25 2.10
C SER A 176 21.25 -13.37 2.89
N THR A 177 19.98 -13.19 3.19
CA THR A 177 19.12 -14.15 3.89
C THR A 177 17.79 -14.21 3.15
N PRO A 178 17.41 -15.35 2.57
CA PRO A 178 16.17 -15.46 1.80
C PRO A 178 14.94 -15.32 2.72
N GLU A 179 14.12 -14.30 2.44
CA GLU A 179 12.86 -14.00 3.14
C GLU A 179 11.64 -13.99 2.20
N GLY A 180 11.78 -14.60 0.99
CA GLY A 180 10.70 -14.72 0.02
C GLY A 180 10.89 -13.93 -1.28
N ALA A 181 11.54 -12.75 -1.24
CA ALA A 181 11.90 -11.95 -2.42
C ALA A 181 13.37 -12.13 -2.82
N ARG A 182 13.76 -11.59 -3.97
CA ARG A 182 15.19 -11.45 -4.31
C ARG A 182 15.80 -10.26 -3.59
N ASP A 183 17.08 -10.42 -3.20
CA ASP A 183 17.83 -9.36 -2.54
C ASP A 183 18.47 -8.41 -3.55
N TYR A 184 18.49 -7.11 -3.23
CA TYR A 184 19.45 -6.18 -3.82
C TYR A 184 20.81 -6.39 -3.18
N VAL A 185 21.85 -6.56 -3.98
CA VAL A 185 23.21 -6.83 -3.50
C VAL A 185 24.15 -5.66 -3.78
N VAL A 186 25.07 -5.42 -2.84
CA VAL A 186 26.07 -4.35 -2.89
C VAL A 186 27.45 -4.97 -2.81
N PRO A 187 28.32 -4.80 -3.80
CA PRO A 187 29.66 -5.39 -3.79
C PRO A 187 30.55 -4.75 -2.70
N SER A 188 31.41 -5.58 -2.08
CA SER A 188 32.36 -5.13 -1.08
C SER A 188 33.72 -4.80 -1.70
N ARG A 189 34.15 -3.56 -1.60
CA ARG A 189 35.50 -3.15 -2.04
C ARG A 189 36.60 -3.79 -1.18
N VAL A 190 36.36 -3.95 0.12
CA VAL A 190 37.33 -4.52 1.06
C VAL A 190 37.45 -6.03 0.93
N HIS A 191 36.37 -6.71 0.63
CA HIS A 191 36.32 -8.17 0.49
C HIS A 191 35.91 -8.52 -0.96
N LYS A 192 36.88 -8.48 -1.87
CA LYS A 192 36.65 -8.77 -3.29
C LYS A 192 35.92 -10.11 -3.48
N GLY A 193 34.91 -10.10 -4.36
CA GLY A 193 34.05 -11.26 -4.62
C GLY A 193 32.98 -11.54 -3.55
N LYS A 194 32.90 -10.70 -2.49
CA LYS A 194 31.81 -10.77 -1.50
C LYS A 194 30.88 -9.59 -1.63
N PHE A 195 29.62 -9.82 -1.25
CA PHE A 195 28.55 -8.84 -1.35
C PHE A 195 27.84 -8.68 -0.02
N TYR A 196 27.39 -7.48 0.27
CA TYR A 196 26.32 -7.21 1.21
C TYR A 196 24.98 -7.34 0.49
N ALA A 197 23.92 -7.64 1.22
CA ALA A 197 22.54 -7.50 0.76
C ALA A 197 21.87 -6.33 1.46
N LEU A 198 20.89 -5.70 0.78
CA LEU A 198 19.97 -4.75 1.42
C LEU A 198 18.82 -5.54 2.06
N PRO A 199 18.34 -5.17 3.28
CA PRO A 199 17.38 -5.97 4.02
C PRO A 199 15.99 -5.95 3.35
N GLN A 200 15.38 -7.12 3.22
CA GLN A 200 13.98 -7.24 2.82
C GLN A 200 13.04 -6.80 3.95
N SER A 201 13.47 -7.04 5.18
CA SER A 201 12.90 -6.58 6.44
C SER A 201 13.96 -6.69 7.55
N PRO A 202 13.77 -6.07 8.72
CA PRO A 202 14.68 -6.24 9.87
C PRO A 202 14.42 -7.54 10.65
N GLN A 203 13.78 -8.56 10.05
CA GLN A 203 13.22 -9.74 10.72
C GLN A 203 14.21 -10.44 11.68
N ILE A 204 15.41 -10.71 11.22
CA ILE A 204 16.40 -11.42 12.04
C ILE A 204 16.90 -10.52 13.18
N TYR A 205 17.20 -9.26 12.89
CA TYR A 205 17.77 -8.34 13.86
C TYR A 205 16.79 -7.98 14.98
N LYS A 206 15.49 -7.83 14.67
CA LYS A 206 14.50 -7.57 15.71
C LYS A 206 14.30 -8.77 16.66
N GLN A 207 14.43 -10.01 16.18
CA GLN A 207 14.46 -11.21 17.02
C GLN A 207 15.70 -11.22 17.91
N LEU A 208 16.87 -10.86 17.38
CA LEU A 208 18.09 -10.70 18.18
C LEU A 208 17.96 -9.62 19.24
N CYS A 209 17.20 -8.54 18.99
CA CYS A 209 16.86 -7.53 20.00
C CYS A 209 16.06 -8.14 21.16
N MET A 210 15.13 -9.07 20.87
CA MET A 210 14.37 -9.76 21.91
C MET A 210 15.28 -10.67 22.76
N ILE A 211 16.15 -11.44 22.10
CA ILE A 211 17.16 -12.27 22.80
C ILE A 211 18.12 -11.40 23.63
N ALA A 212 18.44 -10.20 23.15
CA ALA A 212 19.25 -9.22 23.88
C ALA A 212 18.53 -8.58 25.08
N GLY A 213 17.24 -8.87 25.29
CA GLY A 213 16.48 -8.35 26.45
C GLY A 213 15.95 -6.94 26.27
N LEU A 214 15.83 -6.43 25.01
CA LEU A 214 15.26 -5.11 24.74
C LEU A 214 13.72 -5.08 24.84
N ASP A 215 13.09 -6.25 24.96
CA ASP A 215 11.69 -6.50 25.28
C ASP A 215 10.65 -5.95 24.29
N ARG A 216 10.72 -4.67 23.90
CA ARG A 216 9.83 -4.02 22.94
C ARG A 216 10.63 -3.16 21.97
N TYR A 217 10.69 -3.60 20.72
CA TYR A 217 11.39 -2.97 19.63
C TYR A 217 10.43 -2.31 18.64
N ILE A 218 10.79 -1.12 18.16
CA ILE A 218 10.15 -0.42 17.04
C ILE A 218 11.20 0.14 16.10
N GLN A 219 10.90 0.18 14.80
CA GLN A 219 11.69 0.91 13.81
C GLN A 219 10.81 1.35 12.65
N LEU A 220 11.01 2.56 12.14
CA LEU A 220 10.54 2.92 10.81
C LEU A 220 11.56 2.42 9.78
N ALA A 221 11.46 1.13 9.46
CA ALA A 221 12.47 0.39 8.72
C ALA A 221 12.38 0.61 7.21
N ARG A 222 13.52 0.92 6.55
CA ARG A 222 13.61 0.84 5.09
C ARG A 222 13.82 -0.61 4.68
N CYS A 223 12.98 -1.05 3.75
CA CYS A 223 12.97 -2.41 3.23
C CYS A 223 13.17 -2.38 1.71
N PHE A 224 13.82 -3.41 1.17
CA PHE A 224 14.21 -3.51 -0.23
C PHE A 224 13.82 -4.89 -0.76
N ARG A 225 13.10 -4.95 -1.87
CA ARG A 225 12.71 -6.21 -2.52
C ARG A 225 12.82 -6.07 -4.03
N ASP A 226 13.59 -6.95 -4.65
CA ASP A 226 13.71 -7.02 -6.10
C ASP A 226 12.59 -7.90 -6.67
N GLU A 227 11.43 -7.30 -6.85
CA GLU A 227 10.21 -7.92 -7.34
C GLU A 227 9.58 -7.08 -8.45
N ASP A 228 8.65 -7.67 -9.20
CA ASP A 228 7.87 -6.95 -10.20
C ASP A 228 7.03 -5.84 -9.56
N LEU A 229 7.16 -4.64 -10.11
CA LEU A 229 6.48 -3.46 -9.59
C LEU A 229 5.02 -3.39 -10.03
N ARG A 230 4.17 -2.91 -9.13
CA ARG A 230 2.74 -2.66 -9.32
C ARG A 230 2.36 -1.31 -8.73
N ALA A 231 1.11 -0.89 -8.87
CA ALA A 231 0.64 0.35 -8.26
C ALA A 231 0.84 0.41 -6.74
N ASP A 232 0.75 -0.75 -6.07
CA ASP A 232 0.90 -0.94 -4.62
C ASP A 232 2.23 -1.59 -4.21
N ARG A 233 3.23 -1.65 -5.11
CA ARG A 233 4.59 -2.18 -4.85
C ARG A 233 5.66 -1.26 -5.39
N GLN A 234 6.66 -0.97 -4.55
CA GLN A 234 7.90 -0.28 -4.87
C GLN A 234 9.09 -1.15 -4.45
N PRO A 235 10.25 -1.06 -5.14
CA PRO A 235 11.43 -1.89 -4.82
C PRO A 235 12.04 -1.50 -3.47
N GLU A 236 11.75 -0.31 -3.01
CA GLU A 236 12.12 0.21 -1.69
C GLU A 236 10.90 0.88 -1.04
N PHE A 237 10.64 0.54 0.22
CA PHE A 237 9.48 1.00 0.97
C PHE A 237 9.79 1.11 2.46
N THR A 238 8.86 1.64 3.24
CA THR A 238 9.04 1.79 4.69
C THR A 238 7.99 0.97 5.44
N GLN A 239 8.43 0.24 6.46
CA GLN A 239 7.55 -0.41 7.42
C GLN A 239 7.62 0.28 8.77
N ILE A 240 6.49 0.36 9.47
CA ILE A 240 6.44 0.50 10.92
C ILE A 240 6.61 -0.93 11.43
N ASP A 241 7.83 -1.26 11.86
CA ASP A 241 8.21 -2.62 12.20
C ASP A 241 8.36 -2.75 13.71
N LEU A 242 7.73 -3.75 14.31
CA LEU A 242 7.72 -3.96 15.75
C LEU A 242 7.93 -5.42 16.14
N GLU A 243 8.49 -5.63 17.35
CA GLU A 243 8.65 -6.94 17.96
C GLU A 243 8.51 -6.81 19.49
N MET A 244 7.91 -7.81 20.13
CA MET A 244 7.61 -7.84 21.57
C MET A 244 7.97 -9.19 22.15
N SER A 245 8.53 -9.20 23.37
CA SER A 245 8.80 -10.39 24.17
C SER A 245 7.69 -10.68 25.17
N PHE A 246 7.57 -11.94 25.58
CA PHE A 246 6.62 -12.43 26.61
C PHE A 246 5.15 -12.16 26.25
N VAL A 247 4.80 -12.38 25.00
CA VAL A 247 3.47 -12.12 24.41
C VAL A 247 2.99 -13.31 23.63
N ASP A 248 1.68 -13.31 23.31
CA ASP A 248 1.06 -14.16 22.32
C ASP A 248 0.51 -13.36 21.10
N CYS A 249 -0.16 -14.03 20.17
CA CYS A 249 -0.73 -13.39 18.98
C CYS A 249 -1.73 -12.28 19.33
N GLU A 250 -2.54 -12.51 20.38
CA GLU A 250 -3.60 -11.57 20.76
C GLU A 250 -3.02 -10.28 21.36
N ASP A 251 -1.95 -10.38 22.16
CA ASP A 251 -1.25 -9.20 22.71
C ASP A 251 -0.71 -8.29 21.61
N ILE A 252 -0.13 -8.88 20.55
CA ILE A 252 0.39 -8.12 19.41
C ILE A 252 -0.74 -7.48 18.61
N MET A 253 -1.82 -8.24 18.34
CA MET A 253 -2.99 -7.70 17.64
C MET A 253 -3.64 -6.56 18.43
N GLN A 254 -3.78 -6.66 19.75
CA GLN A 254 -4.33 -5.59 20.60
C GLN A 254 -3.44 -4.34 20.60
N MET A 255 -2.12 -4.50 20.64
CA MET A 255 -1.19 -3.38 20.52
C MET A 255 -1.36 -2.64 19.18
N ALA A 256 -1.47 -3.38 18.09
CA ALA A 256 -1.70 -2.80 16.77
C ALA A 256 -3.10 -2.16 16.64
N GLU A 257 -4.13 -2.74 17.23
CA GLU A 257 -5.49 -2.16 17.27
C GLU A 257 -5.50 -0.79 17.95
N GLY A 258 -4.86 -0.65 19.09
CA GLY A 258 -4.75 0.63 19.78
C GLY A 258 -4.00 1.68 18.94
N PHE A 259 -2.95 1.27 18.21
CA PHE A 259 -2.28 2.14 17.25
C PHE A 259 -3.23 2.58 16.13
N ILE A 260 -3.96 1.65 15.52
CA ILE A 260 -4.91 1.95 14.42
C ILE A 260 -6.03 2.89 14.91
N GLN A 261 -6.59 2.66 16.10
CA GLN A 261 -7.59 3.56 16.70
C GLN A 261 -7.04 4.99 16.84
N THR A 262 -5.86 5.13 17.43
CA THR A 262 -5.19 6.42 17.61
C THR A 262 -4.91 7.10 16.28
N LEU A 263 -4.41 6.34 15.32
CA LEU A 263 -4.08 6.83 13.99
C LEU A 263 -5.32 7.36 13.25
N MET A 264 -6.39 6.55 13.18
CA MET A 264 -7.60 6.90 12.43
C MET A 264 -8.31 8.10 13.06
N ALA A 265 -8.40 8.17 14.38
CA ALA A 265 -8.95 9.32 15.08
C ALA A 265 -8.17 10.62 14.77
N GLN A 266 -6.82 10.55 14.77
CA GLN A 266 -5.98 11.74 14.56
C GLN A 266 -5.78 12.13 13.10
N THR A 267 -5.97 11.21 12.13
CA THR A 267 -5.76 11.48 10.71
C THR A 267 -7.06 11.82 9.99
N VAL A 268 -8.00 10.89 9.94
CA VAL A 268 -9.27 11.02 9.21
C VAL A 268 -10.47 11.32 10.10
N GLY A 269 -10.28 11.38 11.42
CA GLY A 269 -11.36 11.72 12.38
C GLY A 269 -12.40 10.61 12.53
N VAL A 270 -12.01 9.34 12.36
CA VAL A 270 -12.91 8.18 12.45
C VAL A 270 -12.53 7.34 13.66
N ASP A 271 -13.52 7.03 14.49
CA ASP A 271 -13.37 6.11 15.61
C ASP A 271 -13.52 4.66 15.13
N ILE A 272 -12.51 3.86 15.35
CA ILE A 272 -12.49 2.42 15.02
C ILE A 272 -12.81 1.63 16.28
N ALA A 273 -13.84 0.78 16.20
CA ALA A 273 -14.20 -0.11 17.30
C ALA A 273 -13.17 -1.25 17.46
N ALA A 274 -12.74 -1.51 18.69
CA ALA A 274 -11.94 -2.68 19.04
C ALA A 274 -12.75 -3.58 20.01
N PRO A 275 -12.48 -4.90 20.05
CA PRO A 275 -11.53 -5.61 19.18
C PRO A 275 -11.98 -5.65 17.73
N LEU A 276 -11.03 -5.63 16.79
CA LEU A 276 -11.32 -5.79 15.36
C LEU A 276 -11.84 -7.23 15.10
N PRO A 277 -12.67 -7.45 14.07
CA PRO A 277 -13.09 -8.80 13.70
C PRO A 277 -11.90 -9.71 13.39
N ARG A 278 -11.98 -10.98 13.81
CA ARG A 278 -11.06 -12.05 13.44
C ARG A 278 -11.73 -12.98 12.45
N MET A 279 -11.02 -13.38 11.41
CA MET A 279 -11.48 -14.34 10.40
C MET A 279 -10.33 -15.31 10.12
N THR A 280 -10.63 -16.62 10.09
CA THR A 280 -9.60 -17.59 9.69
C THR A 280 -9.28 -17.45 8.19
N TYR A 281 -8.08 -17.81 7.79
CA TYR A 281 -7.71 -17.90 6.37
C TYR A 281 -8.68 -18.79 5.60
N ALA A 282 -9.07 -19.92 6.18
CA ALA A 282 -10.00 -20.85 5.55
C ALA A 282 -11.37 -20.19 5.27
N ASP A 283 -11.91 -19.43 6.23
CA ASP A 283 -13.17 -18.71 6.07
C ASP A 283 -13.05 -17.57 5.05
N ALA A 284 -11.93 -16.82 5.07
CA ALA A 284 -11.66 -15.76 4.12
C ALA A 284 -11.63 -16.30 2.68
N MET A 285 -10.91 -17.39 2.46
CA MET A 285 -10.87 -18.06 1.16
C MET A 285 -12.23 -18.64 0.77
N ALA A 286 -12.91 -19.33 1.66
CA ALA A 286 -14.20 -19.96 1.35
C ALA A 286 -15.28 -18.92 0.98
N ARG A 287 -15.34 -17.79 1.69
CA ARG A 287 -16.39 -16.77 1.54
C ARG A 287 -16.06 -15.67 0.52
N TYR A 288 -14.80 -15.34 0.36
CA TYR A 288 -14.38 -14.17 -0.45
C TYR A 288 -13.36 -14.52 -1.55
N GLY A 289 -12.78 -15.72 -1.52
CA GLY A 289 -11.78 -16.16 -2.49
C GLY A 289 -10.46 -15.36 -2.41
N SER A 290 -10.16 -14.83 -1.22
CA SER A 290 -8.98 -14.00 -1.00
C SER A 290 -8.56 -14.05 0.47
N ASP A 291 -7.26 -14.04 0.72
CA ASP A 291 -6.60 -13.85 2.02
C ASP A 291 -6.72 -12.41 2.55
N LYS A 292 -7.15 -11.48 1.73
CA LYS A 292 -7.36 -10.05 2.03
C LYS A 292 -8.73 -9.58 1.53
N PRO A 293 -9.83 -10.05 2.15
CA PRO A 293 -11.17 -9.77 1.65
C PRO A 293 -11.58 -8.31 1.85
N ASP A 294 -12.24 -7.74 0.83
CA ASP A 294 -12.99 -6.50 1.00
C ASP A 294 -14.38 -6.83 1.56
N THR A 295 -14.60 -6.51 2.83
CA THR A 295 -15.84 -6.80 3.56
C THR A 295 -16.81 -5.62 3.60
N ARG A 296 -16.56 -4.54 2.83
CA ARG A 296 -17.44 -3.36 2.79
C ARG A 296 -18.77 -3.63 2.11
N PHE A 297 -18.86 -4.68 1.32
CA PHE A 297 -20.07 -5.06 0.59
C PHE A 297 -20.31 -6.57 0.68
N ASP A 298 -21.55 -6.97 0.58
CA ASP A 298 -21.95 -8.36 0.48
C ASP A 298 -21.51 -8.98 -0.86
N MET A 299 -21.95 -10.13 -1.21
CA MET A 299 -21.60 -10.96 -2.37
C MET A 299 -20.56 -12.04 -1.98
N CYS A 300 -20.90 -12.82 -0.96
CA CYS A 300 -20.07 -13.96 -0.59
C CYS A 300 -20.12 -15.06 -1.66
N ILE A 301 -19.06 -15.87 -1.68
CA ILE A 301 -19.01 -17.07 -2.52
C ILE A 301 -19.86 -18.16 -1.84
N GLU A 302 -20.77 -18.76 -2.62
CA GLU A 302 -21.63 -19.85 -2.19
C GLU A 302 -21.20 -21.17 -2.83
N ASP A 303 -21.15 -22.24 -2.02
CA ASP A 303 -20.87 -23.59 -2.51
C ASP A 303 -22.16 -24.25 -2.97
N ILE A 304 -22.28 -24.53 -4.26
CA ILE A 304 -23.42 -25.21 -4.86
C ILE A 304 -23.06 -26.61 -5.41
N THR A 305 -21.93 -27.14 -4.98
CA THR A 305 -21.43 -28.45 -5.46
C THR A 305 -22.45 -29.56 -5.29
N ASP A 306 -23.12 -29.64 -4.13
CA ASP A 306 -24.11 -30.70 -3.88
C ASP A 306 -25.35 -30.55 -4.78
N TRP A 307 -25.79 -29.32 -5.04
CA TRP A 307 -26.87 -29.09 -6.01
C TRP A 307 -26.42 -29.47 -7.42
N ALA A 308 -25.18 -29.11 -7.80
CA ALA A 308 -24.62 -29.37 -9.12
C ALA A 308 -24.50 -30.85 -9.45
N LYS A 309 -24.27 -31.74 -8.45
CA LYS A 309 -24.27 -33.21 -8.61
C LYS A 309 -25.56 -33.76 -9.22
N GLY A 310 -26.69 -33.07 -9.01
CA GLY A 310 -27.99 -33.47 -9.54
C GLY A 310 -28.24 -33.03 -11.00
N THR A 311 -27.36 -32.29 -11.62
CA THR A 311 -27.50 -31.76 -12.97
C THR A 311 -26.86 -32.68 -14.02
N ASP A 312 -27.30 -32.59 -15.28
CA ASP A 312 -26.69 -33.30 -16.40
C ASP A 312 -25.63 -32.42 -17.15
N PHE A 313 -25.18 -31.31 -16.54
CA PHE A 313 -24.21 -30.43 -17.15
C PHE A 313 -22.78 -30.97 -17.01
N VAL A 314 -22.25 -31.48 -18.12
CA VAL A 314 -20.97 -32.20 -18.20
C VAL A 314 -19.80 -31.39 -17.58
N VAL A 315 -19.80 -30.07 -17.72
CA VAL A 315 -18.74 -29.21 -17.15
C VAL A 315 -18.70 -29.30 -15.64
N PHE A 316 -19.87 -29.28 -14.97
CA PHE A 316 -19.95 -29.47 -13.53
C PHE A 316 -19.58 -30.89 -13.11
N GLN A 317 -20.07 -31.90 -13.85
CA GLN A 317 -19.80 -33.31 -13.53
C GLN A 317 -18.29 -33.60 -13.63
N ASN A 318 -17.61 -33.11 -14.67
CA ASN A 318 -16.17 -33.29 -14.84
C ASN A 318 -15.36 -32.64 -13.71
N ALA A 319 -15.73 -31.43 -13.30
CA ALA A 319 -15.07 -30.74 -12.19
C ALA A 319 -15.24 -31.54 -10.88
N ILE A 320 -16.46 -31.99 -10.58
CA ILE A 320 -16.78 -32.78 -9.38
C ILE A 320 -16.05 -34.13 -9.40
N ALA A 321 -16.03 -34.83 -10.54
CA ALA A 321 -15.35 -36.12 -10.69
C ALA A 321 -13.85 -36.01 -10.50
N ALA A 322 -13.26 -34.83 -10.83
CA ALA A 322 -11.85 -34.51 -10.58
C ALA A 322 -11.57 -34.04 -9.14
N GLY A 323 -12.54 -34.13 -8.23
CA GLY A 323 -12.41 -33.69 -6.83
C GLY A 323 -12.50 -32.17 -6.64
N GLY A 324 -12.96 -31.45 -7.66
CA GLY A 324 -13.18 -30.01 -7.61
C GLY A 324 -14.56 -29.62 -7.08
N THR A 325 -14.87 -28.32 -7.15
CA THR A 325 -16.09 -27.71 -6.62
C THR A 325 -16.82 -26.87 -7.67
N VAL A 326 -18.13 -26.67 -7.44
CA VAL A 326 -18.96 -25.73 -8.20
C VAL A 326 -19.40 -24.63 -7.24
N ARG A 327 -18.97 -23.42 -7.48
CA ARG A 327 -19.24 -22.27 -6.60
C ARG A 327 -19.73 -21.07 -7.39
N CYS A 328 -20.42 -20.17 -6.72
CA CYS A 328 -21.00 -19.01 -7.37
C CYS A 328 -20.95 -17.76 -6.49
N ILE A 329 -21.16 -16.60 -7.14
CA ILE A 329 -21.50 -15.34 -6.49
C ILE A 329 -22.87 -14.86 -7.01
N VAL A 330 -23.63 -14.20 -6.15
CA VAL A 330 -24.91 -13.58 -6.50
C VAL A 330 -24.73 -12.06 -6.54
N ALA A 331 -24.79 -11.50 -7.74
CA ALA A 331 -24.73 -10.06 -7.94
C ALA A 331 -26.16 -9.49 -7.91
N LYS A 332 -26.52 -8.86 -6.80
CA LYS A 332 -27.83 -8.27 -6.58
C LYS A 332 -28.07 -7.09 -7.51
N ASN A 333 -29.28 -7.00 -8.09
CA ASN A 333 -29.72 -5.96 -9.03
C ASN A 333 -28.81 -5.77 -10.26
N ALA A 334 -28.04 -6.78 -10.65
CA ALA A 334 -27.04 -6.72 -11.71
C ALA A 334 -27.59 -6.99 -13.10
N ALA A 335 -28.80 -7.57 -13.25
CA ALA A 335 -29.30 -8.06 -14.52
C ALA A 335 -29.48 -6.97 -15.59
N ALA A 336 -29.78 -5.74 -15.21
CA ALA A 336 -29.85 -4.59 -16.13
C ALA A 336 -28.46 -4.19 -16.65
N ALA A 337 -27.46 -4.19 -15.78
CA ALA A 337 -26.08 -3.84 -16.12
C ALA A 337 -25.37 -4.94 -16.91
N TYR A 338 -25.65 -6.21 -16.61
CA TYR A 338 -25.00 -7.38 -17.21
C TYR A 338 -25.81 -7.91 -18.39
N THR A 339 -25.79 -7.17 -19.50
CA THR A 339 -26.30 -7.67 -20.78
C THR A 339 -25.48 -8.86 -21.29
N ARG A 340 -25.99 -9.62 -22.25
CA ARG A 340 -25.26 -10.77 -22.84
C ARG A 340 -23.84 -10.40 -23.28
N LYS A 341 -23.68 -9.28 -24.00
CA LYS A 341 -22.36 -8.79 -24.46
C LYS A 341 -21.41 -8.51 -23.28
N LYS A 342 -21.94 -8.02 -22.16
CA LYS A 342 -21.12 -7.74 -20.96
C LYS A 342 -20.76 -9.03 -20.23
N ILE A 343 -21.66 -10.03 -20.19
CA ILE A 343 -21.36 -11.36 -19.66
C ILE A 343 -20.32 -12.09 -20.52
N ASP A 344 -20.36 -11.94 -21.85
CA ASP A 344 -19.35 -12.50 -22.75
C ASP A 344 -17.96 -11.91 -22.43
N LYS A 345 -17.85 -10.59 -22.22
CA LYS A 345 -16.61 -9.93 -21.76
C LYS A 345 -16.15 -10.41 -20.37
N LEU A 346 -17.09 -10.57 -19.43
CA LEU A 346 -16.78 -11.13 -18.12
C LEU A 346 -16.25 -12.56 -18.22
N THR A 347 -16.80 -13.35 -19.16
CA THR A 347 -16.33 -14.70 -19.44
C THR A 347 -14.91 -14.71 -20.03
N GLU A 348 -14.61 -13.79 -20.95
CA GLU A 348 -13.25 -13.62 -21.48
C GLU A 348 -12.26 -13.22 -20.39
N HIS A 349 -12.65 -12.31 -19.52
CA HIS A 349 -11.84 -11.92 -18.38
C HIS A 349 -11.61 -13.11 -17.43
N ALA A 350 -12.67 -13.86 -17.09
CA ALA A 350 -12.56 -15.05 -16.24
C ALA A 350 -11.58 -16.07 -16.83
N ARG A 351 -11.62 -16.28 -18.16
CA ARG A 351 -10.65 -17.14 -18.85
C ARG A 351 -9.23 -16.60 -18.79
N GLY A 352 -9.07 -15.29 -18.92
CA GLY A 352 -7.76 -14.63 -18.81
C GLY A 352 -7.10 -14.80 -17.46
N ILE A 353 -7.88 -15.03 -16.39
CA ILE A 353 -7.40 -15.31 -15.02
C ILE A 353 -7.45 -16.80 -14.66
N GLY A 354 -7.59 -17.70 -15.65
CA GLY A 354 -7.44 -19.15 -15.49
C GLY A 354 -8.73 -19.97 -15.39
N ALA A 355 -9.92 -19.37 -15.55
CA ALA A 355 -11.16 -20.14 -15.59
C ALA A 355 -11.31 -20.95 -16.90
N GLY A 356 -11.80 -22.17 -16.82
CA GLY A 356 -12.20 -22.94 -18.00
C GLY A 356 -13.41 -22.33 -18.74
N GLY A 357 -14.23 -21.56 -18.03
CA GLY A 357 -15.41 -20.85 -18.54
C GLY A 357 -16.21 -20.23 -17.40
N LEU A 358 -17.26 -19.48 -17.75
CA LEU A 358 -18.20 -18.89 -16.80
C LEU A 358 -19.62 -19.34 -17.14
N ALA A 359 -20.25 -20.09 -16.24
CA ALA A 359 -21.68 -20.36 -16.31
C ALA A 359 -22.46 -19.25 -15.59
N TYR A 360 -23.66 -18.95 -16.02
CA TYR A 360 -24.43 -17.88 -15.40
C TYR A 360 -25.94 -18.09 -15.44
N VAL A 361 -26.62 -17.45 -14.49
CA VAL A 361 -28.06 -17.20 -14.55
C VAL A 361 -28.28 -15.70 -14.50
N ARG A 362 -29.06 -15.14 -15.42
CA ARG A 362 -29.46 -13.74 -15.47
C ARG A 362 -30.97 -13.64 -15.35
N TRP A 363 -31.47 -12.98 -14.31
CA TRP A 363 -32.90 -12.85 -14.08
C TRP A 363 -33.41 -11.43 -14.35
N ALA A 364 -33.46 -11.06 -15.61
CA ALA A 364 -33.92 -9.72 -16.02
C ALA A 364 -35.42 -9.62 -16.24
N ASP A 365 -36.00 -10.67 -16.81
CA ASP A 365 -37.40 -10.73 -17.26
C ASP A 365 -38.21 -11.67 -16.35
N GLU A 366 -39.45 -12.01 -16.74
CA GLU A 366 -40.30 -12.93 -15.98
C GLU A 366 -39.67 -14.33 -15.82
N THR A 367 -38.91 -14.76 -16.83
CA THR A 367 -38.18 -16.04 -16.79
C THR A 367 -36.67 -15.79 -16.77
N PRO A 368 -35.91 -16.39 -15.85
CA PRO A 368 -34.47 -16.26 -15.81
C PRO A 368 -33.81 -16.93 -17.03
N THR A 369 -32.82 -16.26 -17.61
CA THR A 369 -31.96 -16.81 -18.66
C THR A 369 -30.81 -17.58 -18.00
N CYS A 370 -30.70 -18.88 -18.29
CA CYS A 370 -29.66 -19.75 -17.75
C CYS A 370 -28.79 -20.31 -18.90
N SER A 371 -27.47 -20.15 -18.82
CA SER A 371 -26.53 -20.60 -19.86
C SER A 371 -26.46 -22.12 -20.02
N PHE A 372 -26.91 -22.86 -19.05
CA PHE A 372 -26.91 -24.33 -19.00
C PHE A 372 -28.31 -24.94 -18.77
N ASN A 373 -29.37 -24.18 -19.06
CA ASN A 373 -30.76 -24.55 -18.78
C ASN A 373 -31.15 -25.92 -19.39
N LYS A 374 -30.64 -26.25 -20.58
CA LYS A 374 -30.96 -27.52 -21.28
C LYS A 374 -30.43 -28.77 -20.55
N PHE A 375 -29.60 -28.62 -19.56
CA PHE A 375 -29.02 -29.70 -18.76
C PHE A 375 -29.67 -29.82 -17.36
N LEU A 376 -30.71 -29.01 -17.12
CA LEU A 376 -31.43 -29.00 -15.84
C LEU A 376 -32.76 -29.76 -15.98
N LYS A 377 -33.14 -30.46 -14.91
CA LYS A 377 -34.47 -31.06 -14.74
C LYS A 377 -35.47 -30.00 -14.27
N ALA A 378 -36.75 -30.26 -14.46
CA ALA A 378 -37.82 -29.37 -14.01
C ALA A 378 -37.67 -29.02 -12.52
N GLY A 379 -37.74 -27.72 -12.19
CA GLY A 379 -37.65 -27.20 -10.83
C GLY A 379 -36.22 -27.07 -10.28
N GLN A 380 -35.20 -27.59 -10.94
CA GLN A 380 -33.81 -27.48 -10.43
C GLN A 380 -33.29 -26.04 -10.43
N LEU A 381 -33.62 -25.23 -11.43
CA LEU A 381 -33.24 -23.82 -11.46
C LEU A 381 -33.89 -23.03 -10.33
N ASP A 382 -35.19 -23.24 -10.11
CA ASP A 382 -35.95 -22.57 -9.06
C ASP A 382 -35.42 -22.97 -7.66
N ALA A 383 -35.04 -24.22 -7.48
CA ALA A 383 -34.41 -24.69 -6.23
C ALA A 383 -33.04 -24.01 -5.98
N LEU A 384 -32.23 -23.81 -7.04
CA LEU A 384 -30.97 -23.07 -6.94
C LEU A 384 -31.22 -21.62 -6.54
N LEU A 385 -32.10 -20.92 -7.28
CA LEU A 385 -32.39 -19.51 -7.02
C LEU A 385 -32.97 -19.29 -5.62
N THR A 386 -33.86 -20.16 -5.18
CA THR A 386 -34.40 -20.12 -3.81
C THR A 386 -33.30 -20.33 -2.74
N ARG A 387 -32.42 -21.32 -2.94
CA ARG A 387 -31.30 -21.58 -2.03
C ARG A 387 -30.37 -20.38 -1.93
N LEU A 388 -30.11 -19.72 -3.04
CA LEU A 388 -29.21 -18.54 -3.11
C LEU A 388 -29.89 -17.23 -2.69
N GLY A 389 -31.19 -17.23 -2.42
CA GLY A 389 -31.97 -16.02 -2.20
C GLY A 389 -31.90 -15.07 -3.38
N ALA A 390 -31.75 -15.61 -4.60
CA ALA A 390 -31.69 -14.82 -5.82
C ALA A 390 -33.09 -14.43 -6.27
N GLU A 391 -33.26 -13.18 -6.71
CA GLU A 391 -34.52 -12.57 -7.08
C GLU A 391 -34.47 -11.97 -8.49
N LYS A 392 -35.65 -11.60 -9.01
CA LYS A 392 -35.72 -10.86 -10.26
C LYS A 392 -34.91 -9.56 -10.17
N GLY A 393 -33.99 -9.36 -11.10
CA GLY A 393 -33.00 -8.28 -11.09
C GLY A 393 -31.57 -8.79 -10.85
N ASP A 394 -31.38 -10.02 -10.36
CA ASP A 394 -30.07 -10.54 -9.99
C ASP A 394 -29.35 -11.27 -11.14
N CYS A 395 -28.03 -11.39 -10.99
CA CYS A 395 -27.19 -12.31 -11.77
C CYS A 395 -26.47 -13.28 -10.84
N VAL A 396 -26.38 -14.55 -11.26
CA VAL A 396 -25.56 -15.57 -10.59
C VAL A 396 -24.42 -15.94 -11.54
N PHE A 397 -23.18 -15.81 -11.08
CA PHE A 397 -21.97 -16.17 -11.85
C PHE A 397 -21.33 -17.40 -11.21
N ILE A 398 -21.07 -18.44 -12.00
CA ILE A 398 -20.71 -19.78 -11.51
C ILE A 398 -19.39 -20.22 -12.15
N ILE A 399 -18.45 -20.66 -11.33
CA ILE A 399 -17.18 -21.27 -11.74
C ILE A 399 -17.15 -22.72 -11.20
N SER A 400 -16.57 -23.62 -12.00
CA SER A 400 -16.36 -25.02 -11.65
C SER A 400 -14.96 -25.46 -12.04
N ASP A 401 -14.14 -25.83 -11.07
CA ASP A 401 -12.78 -26.32 -11.23
C ASP A 401 -12.27 -26.88 -9.89
N LYS A 402 -10.97 -27.16 -9.76
CA LYS A 402 -10.31 -27.38 -8.47
C LYS A 402 -10.58 -26.23 -7.52
N THR A 403 -10.78 -26.53 -6.24
CA THR A 403 -11.10 -25.48 -5.24
C THR A 403 -10.05 -24.38 -5.19
N SER A 404 -8.76 -24.71 -5.30
CA SER A 404 -7.63 -23.77 -5.34
C SER A 404 -7.70 -22.77 -6.49
N LYS A 405 -8.37 -23.12 -7.60
CA LYS A 405 -8.59 -22.22 -8.75
C LYS A 405 -9.94 -21.49 -8.67
N THR A 406 -10.99 -22.21 -8.28
CA THR A 406 -12.35 -21.66 -8.24
C THR A 406 -12.47 -20.47 -7.30
N LEU A 407 -11.88 -20.55 -6.11
CA LEU A 407 -11.99 -19.50 -5.09
C LEU A 407 -11.31 -18.19 -5.50
N PRO A 408 -10.02 -18.16 -5.89
CA PRO A 408 -9.38 -16.90 -6.31
C PRO A 408 -10.03 -16.26 -7.54
N ILE A 409 -10.49 -17.07 -8.49
CA ILE A 409 -11.19 -16.58 -9.68
C ILE A 409 -12.50 -15.89 -9.28
N LEU A 410 -13.32 -16.52 -8.44
CA LEU A 410 -14.56 -15.90 -7.97
C LEU A 410 -14.30 -14.67 -7.10
N GLY A 411 -13.23 -14.66 -6.30
CA GLY A 411 -12.80 -13.51 -5.53
C GLY A 411 -12.46 -12.30 -6.42
N ALA A 412 -11.72 -12.54 -7.50
CA ALA A 412 -11.40 -11.51 -8.49
C ALA A 412 -12.66 -11.01 -9.23
N LEU A 413 -13.54 -11.92 -9.67
CA LEU A 413 -14.81 -11.56 -10.31
C LEU A 413 -15.72 -10.79 -9.36
N ARG A 414 -15.78 -11.15 -8.09
CA ARG A 414 -16.51 -10.47 -7.04
C ARG A 414 -16.13 -8.99 -6.96
N LEU A 415 -14.84 -8.70 -6.87
CA LEU A 415 -14.32 -7.33 -6.83
C LEU A 415 -14.59 -6.55 -8.12
N MET A 416 -14.40 -7.20 -9.28
CA MET A 416 -14.67 -6.58 -10.58
C MET A 416 -16.14 -6.21 -10.73
N VAL A 417 -17.04 -7.15 -10.43
CA VAL A 417 -18.49 -6.94 -10.50
C VAL A 417 -18.92 -5.83 -9.53
N ALA A 418 -18.40 -5.83 -8.31
CA ALA A 418 -18.73 -4.81 -7.30
C ALA A 418 -18.27 -3.40 -7.72
N LYS A 419 -17.07 -3.28 -8.31
CA LYS A 419 -16.58 -2.01 -8.87
C LYS A 419 -17.44 -1.51 -10.04
N GLU A 420 -17.81 -2.42 -10.95
CA GLU A 420 -18.64 -2.07 -12.12
C GLU A 420 -20.07 -1.67 -11.75
N LEU A 421 -20.59 -2.18 -10.65
CA LEU A 421 -21.91 -1.82 -10.12
C LEU A 421 -21.86 -0.61 -9.17
N ASP A 422 -20.67 -0.08 -8.86
CA ASP A 422 -20.42 1.01 -7.90
C ASP A 422 -21.08 0.76 -6.52
N ILE A 423 -21.01 -0.49 -6.04
CA ILE A 423 -21.61 -0.89 -4.75
C ILE A 423 -20.60 -0.89 -3.59
N ILE A 424 -19.34 -0.57 -3.83
CA ILE A 424 -18.31 -0.52 -2.80
C ILE A 424 -18.35 0.83 -2.10
N PRO A 425 -18.74 0.92 -0.82
CA PRO A 425 -18.75 2.18 -0.08
C PRO A 425 -17.35 2.77 0.03
N LYS A 426 -17.19 4.06 -0.29
CA LYS A 426 -15.89 4.75 -0.29
C LYS A 426 -15.51 5.32 1.08
N ASP A 427 -16.51 5.55 1.93
CA ASP A 427 -16.39 6.18 3.24
C ASP A 427 -16.29 5.20 4.41
N LYS A 428 -16.27 3.90 4.12
CA LYS A 428 -16.15 2.85 5.13
C LYS A 428 -14.70 2.38 5.30
N TRP A 429 -14.33 2.16 6.56
CA TRP A 429 -13.03 1.65 6.99
C TRP A 429 -13.22 0.32 7.70
N ASN A 430 -13.23 -0.78 6.95
CA ASN A 430 -13.43 -2.12 7.48
C ASN A 430 -12.08 -2.80 7.69
N PHE A 431 -11.60 -2.75 8.93
CA PHE A 431 -10.43 -3.50 9.38
C PHE A 431 -10.83 -4.90 9.82
N LEU A 432 -9.99 -5.89 9.56
CA LEU A 432 -10.13 -7.24 10.11
C LEU A 432 -8.77 -7.94 10.17
N TRP A 433 -8.66 -8.89 11.07
CA TRP A 433 -7.54 -9.80 11.13
C TRP A 433 -7.84 -11.08 10.37
N ILE A 434 -6.89 -11.53 9.56
CA ILE A 434 -6.87 -12.89 9.01
C ILE A 434 -5.88 -13.69 9.85
N THR A 435 -6.32 -14.82 10.37
CA THR A 435 -5.59 -15.66 11.31
C THR A 435 -5.52 -17.11 10.82
N GLU A 436 -4.77 -17.96 11.51
CA GLU A 436 -4.64 -19.39 11.19
C GLU A 436 -4.20 -19.65 9.75
N MET A 437 -3.19 -18.88 9.31
CA MET A 437 -2.63 -19.01 7.97
C MET A 437 -2.03 -20.41 7.76
N PRO A 438 -2.08 -20.98 6.54
CA PRO A 438 -1.29 -22.17 6.22
C PRO A 438 0.19 -21.87 6.48
N PHE A 439 0.91 -22.83 7.07
CA PHE A 439 2.35 -22.68 7.25
C PHE A 439 3.09 -22.94 5.93
N PHE A 440 2.68 -23.98 5.21
CA PHE A 440 3.26 -24.41 3.95
C PHE A 440 2.30 -24.15 2.80
N GLU A 441 2.86 -23.75 1.68
CA GLU A 441 2.19 -23.80 0.38
C GLU A 441 3.05 -24.61 -0.61
N GLN A 442 2.41 -25.14 -1.63
CA GLN A 442 3.10 -25.92 -2.64
C GLN A 442 3.33 -25.04 -3.87
N ASP A 443 4.59 -24.87 -4.25
CA ASP A 443 4.94 -24.18 -5.47
C ASP A 443 4.31 -24.89 -6.68
N GLU A 444 3.58 -24.16 -7.50
CA GLU A 444 2.82 -24.76 -8.62
C GLU A 444 3.73 -25.28 -9.74
N GLU A 445 4.94 -24.75 -9.90
CA GLU A 445 5.87 -25.12 -10.97
C GLU A 445 6.77 -26.28 -10.55
N THR A 446 7.33 -26.20 -9.35
CA THR A 446 8.30 -27.21 -8.85
C THR A 446 7.65 -28.32 -8.05
N GLY A 447 6.46 -28.07 -7.47
CA GLY A 447 5.79 -28.96 -6.53
C GLY A 447 6.44 -29.03 -5.14
N GLU A 448 7.45 -28.20 -4.89
CA GLU A 448 8.14 -28.12 -3.60
C GLU A 448 7.30 -27.41 -2.54
N TRP A 449 7.54 -27.76 -1.28
CA TRP A 449 6.90 -27.07 -0.16
C TRP A 449 7.72 -25.85 0.25
N ILE A 450 7.10 -24.68 0.23
CA ILE A 450 7.68 -23.41 0.66
C ILE A 450 6.90 -22.88 1.86
N ALA A 451 7.51 -22.01 2.65
CA ALA A 451 6.81 -21.32 3.73
C ALA A 451 5.96 -20.19 3.14
N MET A 452 4.68 -20.14 3.55
CA MET A 452 3.76 -19.10 3.05
C MET A 452 4.16 -17.70 3.51
N HIS A 453 4.72 -17.56 4.73
CA HIS A 453 5.24 -16.31 5.27
C HIS A 453 6.78 -16.31 5.29
N HIS A 454 7.35 -16.75 6.40
CA HIS A 454 8.79 -16.88 6.56
C HIS A 454 9.13 -18.08 7.47
N PRO A 455 10.34 -18.65 7.36
CA PRO A 455 10.71 -19.90 8.04
C PRO A 455 10.82 -19.78 9.57
N PHE A 456 10.77 -18.58 10.13
CA PHE A 456 10.87 -18.32 11.57
C PHE A 456 9.51 -18.31 12.28
N THR A 457 8.41 -18.45 11.54
CA THR A 457 7.04 -18.45 12.09
C THR A 457 6.80 -19.70 12.92
N MET A 458 6.18 -19.54 14.09
CA MET A 458 5.79 -20.68 14.94
C MET A 458 4.57 -21.39 14.34
N PRO A 459 4.63 -22.71 14.12
CA PRO A 459 3.43 -23.50 13.84
C PRO A 459 2.47 -23.47 15.05
N MET A 460 1.17 -23.64 14.81
CA MET A 460 0.22 -23.86 15.91
C MET A 460 0.55 -25.18 16.60
N GLU A 461 0.48 -25.23 17.94
CA GLU A 461 0.91 -26.38 18.73
C GLU A 461 0.17 -27.67 18.37
N GLU A 462 -1.12 -27.56 18.12
CA GLU A 462 -1.95 -28.70 17.69
C GLU A 462 -1.58 -29.24 16.29
N CYS A 463 -0.81 -28.47 15.51
CA CYS A 463 -0.36 -28.86 14.18
C CYS A 463 1.04 -29.54 14.18
N LEU A 464 1.80 -29.45 15.26
CA LEU A 464 3.13 -30.06 15.35
C LEU A 464 3.17 -31.55 14.98
N PRO A 465 2.17 -32.40 15.33
CA PRO A 465 2.16 -33.80 14.91
C PRO A 465 2.04 -34.02 13.41
N TYR A 466 1.62 -33.01 12.64
CA TYR A 466 1.43 -33.12 11.18
C TYR A 466 2.66 -32.71 10.38
N LEU A 467 3.68 -32.15 11.02
CA LEU A 467 4.89 -31.66 10.33
C LEU A 467 5.54 -32.71 9.39
N ASP A 468 5.58 -33.97 9.81
CA ASP A 468 6.18 -35.05 9.03
C ASP A 468 5.17 -35.84 8.18
N THR A 469 3.86 -35.69 8.46
CA THR A 469 2.83 -36.57 7.88
C THR A 469 1.90 -35.86 6.90
N ASP A 470 1.58 -34.59 7.15
CA ASP A 470 0.62 -33.85 6.32
C ASP A 470 0.88 -32.33 6.42
N LYS A 471 1.83 -31.84 5.63
CA LYS A 471 2.22 -30.42 5.60
C LYS A 471 1.05 -29.47 5.26
N ALA A 472 0.09 -29.92 4.46
CA ALA A 472 -1.07 -29.12 4.07
C ALA A 472 -2.00 -28.77 5.25
N ARG A 473 -1.95 -29.53 6.35
CA ARG A 473 -2.73 -29.28 7.57
C ARG A 473 -2.03 -28.38 8.57
N VAL A 474 -0.76 -28.05 8.37
CA VAL A 474 0.00 -27.24 9.31
C VAL A 474 -0.41 -25.78 9.17
N ARG A 475 -0.98 -25.24 10.24
CA ARG A 475 -1.30 -23.81 10.36
C ARG A 475 -0.22 -23.11 11.17
N ALA A 476 -0.01 -21.84 10.83
CA ALA A 476 0.96 -20.96 11.47
C ALA A 476 0.29 -20.05 12.50
N LYS A 477 1.01 -19.69 13.56
CA LYS A 477 0.67 -18.56 14.44
C LYS A 477 1.02 -17.23 13.74
N ALA A 478 0.40 -17.03 12.57
CA ALA A 478 0.54 -15.84 11.75
C ALA A 478 -0.81 -15.13 11.61
N PHE A 479 -0.76 -13.82 11.44
CA PHE A 479 -1.92 -12.96 11.35
C PHE A 479 -1.63 -11.75 10.47
N ASP A 480 -2.58 -11.41 9.59
CA ASP A 480 -2.50 -10.25 8.70
C ASP A 480 -3.61 -9.26 9.04
N LEU A 481 -3.26 -7.98 9.10
CA LEU A 481 -4.22 -6.90 9.20
C LEU A 481 -4.64 -6.45 7.81
N VAL A 482 -5.93 -6.57 7.54
CA VAL A 482 -6.54 -6.19 6.26
C VAL A 482 -7.41 -4.95 6.43
N LEU A 483 -7.29 -4.00 5.52
CA LEU A 483 -8.18 -2.85 5.41
C LEU A 483 -8.76 -2.78 4.00
N ASN A 484 -10.09 -2.90 3.87
CA ASN A 484 -10.79 -2.65 2.62
C ASN A 484 -10.26 -3.48 1.43
N GLY A 485 -9.86 -4.71 1.67
CA GLY A 485 -9.33 -5.60 0.63
C GLY A 485 -7.82 -5.46 0.36
N ILE A 486 -7.12 -4.72 1.21
CA ILE A 486 -5.67 -4.51 1.12
C ILE A 486 -5.01 -4.99 2.41
N GLU A 487 -4.02 -5.85 2.30
CA GLU A 487 -3.14 -6.26 3.39
C GLU A 487 -2.26 -5.06 3.80
N LEU A 488 -2.45 -4.59 5.02
CA LEU A 488 -1.65 -3.50 5.61
C LEU A 488 -0.40 -4.01 6.30
N SER A 489 -0.50 -5.16 6.93
CA SER A 489 0.59 -5.73 7.71
C SER A 489 0.49 -7.24 7.80
N SER A 490 1.63 -7.87 8.01
CA SER A 490 1.76 -9.27 8.37
C SER A 490 2.58 -9.41 9.64
N GLY A 491 2.18 -10.34 10.50
CA GLY A 491 2.83 -10.64 11.77
C GLY A 491 2.77 -12.10 12.13
N SER A 492 3.61 -12.52 13.07
CA SER A 492 3.57 -13.88 13.61
C SER A 492 4.26 -13.99 14.97
N MET A 493 3.99 -15.06 15.68
CA MET A 493 4.88 -15.57 16.75
C MET A 493 6.09 -16.26 16.12
N ARG A 494 7.20 -16.24 16.83
CA ARG A 494 8.48 -16.80 16.35
C ARG A 494 8.77 -18.14 17.00
N ILE A 495 9.46 -19.00 16.26
CA ILE A 495 10.09 -20.19 16.85
C ILE A 495 11.24 -19.72 17.72
N THR A 496 11.29 -20.23 18.95
CA THR A 496 12.37 -19.94 19.92
C THR A 496 13.16 -21.19 20.29
N ASP A 497 12.70 -22.36 19.90
CA ASP A 497 13.36 -23.63 20.09
C ASP A 497 14.27 -23.95 18.88
N CYS A 498 15.58 -24.15 19.13
CA CYS A 498 16.55 -24.39 18.07
C CYS A 498 16.34 -25.73 17.35
N GLN A 499 15.77 -26.75 18.00
CA GLN A 499 15.53 -28.06 17.36
C GLN A 499 14.34 -27.95 16.41
N LEU A 500 13.26 -27.29 16.86
CA LEU A 500 12.10 -27.03 16.02
C LEU A 500 12.49 -26.13 14.84
N GLN A 501 13.32 -25.09 15.05
CA GLN A 501 13.75 -24.20 13.96
C GLN A 501 14.55 -24.96 12.89
N ASN A 502 15.50 -25.79 13.29
CA ASN A 502 16.26 -26.64 12.38
C ASN A 502 15.35 -27.60 11.61
N LYS A 503 14.39 -28.23 12.32
CA LYS A 503 13.38 -29.10 11.69
C LYS A 503 12.57 -28.38 10.63
N MET A 504 12.16 -27.12 10.88
CA MET A 504 11.39 -26.32 9.92
C MET A 504 12.23 -26.00 8.67
N PHE A 505 13.50 -25.67 8.83
CA PHE A 505 14.40 -25.44 7.70
C PHE A 505 14.59 -26.71 6.85
N GLU A 506 14.79 -27.87 7.48
CA GLU A 506 14.88 -29.15 6.79
C GLU A 506 13.59 -29.48 6.00
N LEU A 507 12.41 -29.21 6.59
CA LEU A 507 11.12 -29.41 5.94
C LEU A 507 10.91 -28.50 4.71
N LEU A 508 11.61 -27.36 4.67
CA LEU A 508 11.66 -26.43 3.55
C LEU A 508 12.81 -26.76 2.55
N GLY A 509 13.48 -27.92 2.71
CA GLY A 509 14.49 -28.40 1.77
C GLY A 509 15.89 -27.82 1.94
N LEU A 510 16.17 -27.08 3.03
CA LEU A 510 17.51 -26.54 3.27
C LEU A 510 18.43 -27.61 3.87
N SER A 511 19.62 -27.75 3.30
CA SER A 511 20.68 -28.58 3.88
C SER A 511 21.27 -27.96 5.13
N LYS A 512 21.92 -28.78 5.96
CA LYS A 512 22.56 -28.29 7.19
C LYS A 512 23.61 -27.22 6.88
N GLU A 513 24.39 -27.42 5.82
CA GLU A 513 25.40 -26.45 5.38
C GLU A 513 24.79 -25.13 4.97
N GLU A 514 23.63 -25.14 4.31
CA GLU A 514 22.89 -23.93 3.94
C GLU A 514 22.30 -23.23 5.17
N ILE A 515 21.75 -23.99 6.12
CA ILE A 515 21.23 -23.44 7.40
C ILE A 515 22.36 -22.75 8.15
N ASP A 516 23.50 -23.43 8.36
CA ASP A 516 24.65 -22.88 9.04
C ASP A 516 25.20 -21.66 8.31
N ALA A 517 25.24 -21.71 6.98
CA ALA A 517 25.74 -20.61 6.15
C ALA A 517 24.81 -19.39 6.16
N LYS A 518 23.50 -19.55 6.14
CA LYS A 518 22.52 -18.45 6.02
C LYS A 518 22.02 -17.97 7.39
N PHE A 519 21.68 -18.89 8.29
CA PHE A 519 20.94 -18.63 9.52
C PHE A 519 21.68 -19.09 10.80
N GLY A 520 22.90 -19.66 10.68
CA GLY A 520 23.62 -20.26 11.81
C GLY A 520 23.73 -19.34 13.03
N PHE A 521 23.98 -18.06 12.83
CA PHE A 521 24.08 -17.08 13.91
C PHE A 521 22.76 -16.85 14.67
N LEU A 522 21.60 -16.99 14.02
CA LEU A 522 20.29 -16.91 14.66
C LEU A 522 19.97 -18.18 15.44
N VAL A 523 20.22 -19.36 14.82
CA VAL A 523 20.03 -20.66 15.48
C VAL A 523 20.94 -20.79 16.70
N GLU A 524 22.17 -20.30 16.60
CA GLU A 524 23.11 -20.23 17.73
C GLU A 524 22.57 -19.32 18.84
N ALA A 525 22.00 -18.15 18.50
CA ALA A 525 21.45 -17.24 19.48
C ALA A 525 20.30 -17.87 20.29
N TYR A 526 19.47 -18.73 19.69
CA TYR A 526 18.41 -19.44 20.41
C TYR A 526 18.93 -20.41 21.48
N GLN A 527 20.18 -20.88 21.40
CA GLN A 527 20.79 -21.73 22.41
C GLN A 527 21.06 -20.99 23.74
N TYR A 528 21.03 -19.64 23.70
CA TYR A 528 21.22 -18.79 24.88
C TYR A 528 19.89 -18.33 25.49
N ALA A 529 18.82 -19.07 25.31
CA ALA A 529 17.49 -18.84 25.86
C ALA A 529 16.77 -17.60 25.27
N ALA A 530 16.05 -17.78 24.18
CA ALA A 530 15.18 -16.76 23.64
C ALA A 530 13.84 -16.71 24.41
N PRO A 531 13.32 -15.51 24.77
CA PRO A 531 11.97 -15.40 25.30
C PRO A 531 10.93 -15.74 24.22
N PRO A 532 9.73 -16.20 24.55
CA PRO A 532 8.64 -16.21 23.58
C PRO A 532 8.41 -14.78 23.08
N HIS A 533 8.42 -14.61 21.75
CA HIS A 533 8.31 -13.29 21.15
C HIS A 533 7.59 -13.36 19.79
N GLY A 534 7.11 -12.23 19.36
CA GLY A 534 6.47 -12.07 18.07
C GLY A 534 6.35 -10.59 17.71
N GLY A 535 5.96 -10.34 16.48
CA GLY A 535 5.83 -8.99 15.99
C GLY A 535 5.25 -8.94 14.59
N MET A 536 5.25 -7.74 14.04
CA MET A 536 4.67 -7.47 12.72
C MET A 536 5.34 -6.29 12.03
N GLY A 537 5.13 -6.20 10.73
CA GLY A 537 5.52 -5.06 9.93
C GLY A 537 4.30 -4.42 9.26
N ILE A 538 4.01 -3.16 9.56
CA ILE A 538 2.91 -2.38 8.95
C ILE A 538 3.48 -1.55 7.82
N GLY A 539 2.96 -1.72 6.60
CA GLY A 539 3.39 -0.96 5.43
C GLY A 539 3.00 0.52 5.53
N LEU A 540 3.96 1.41 5.91
CA LEU A 540 3.72 2.84 6.04
C LEU A 540 3.23 3.47 4.73
N ASP A 541 3.80 3.05 3.61
CA ASP A 541 3.44 3.59 2.28
C ASP A 541 2.01 3.20 1.88
N ARG A 542 1.59 1.94 2.10
CA ARG A 542 0.21 1.49 1.87
C ARG A 542 -0.78 2.19 2.78
N LEU A 543 -0.43 2.33 4.06
CA LEU A 543 -1.27 3.01 5.04
C LEU A 543 -1.47 4.49 4.65
N ALA A 544 -0.39 5.18 4.26
CA ALA A 544 -0.47 6.55 3.77
C ALA A 544 -1.29 6.66 2.48
N MET A 545 -1.12 5.73 1.54
CA MET A 545 -1.90 5.67 0.29
C MET A 545 -3.40 5.59 0.57
N LEU A 546 -3.81 4.69 1.45
CA LEU A 546 -5.23 4.51 1.81
C LEU A 546 -5.81 5.71 2.55
N ILE A 547 -5.10 6.25 3.54
CA ILE A 547 -5.55 7.43 4.31
C ILE A 547 -5.67 8.67 3.43
N CYS A 548 -4.77 8.83 2.44
CA CYS A 548 -4.83 9.93 1.48
C CYS A 548 -5.85 9.71 0.34
N GLY A 549 -6.46 8.53 0.24
CA GLY A 549 -7.32 8.16 -0.89
C GLY A 549 -6.58 8.15 -2.23
N ALA A 550 -5.29 7.83 -2.22
CA ALA A 550 -4.45 7.79 -3.41
C ALA A 550 -4.52 6.42 -4.11
N ASP A 551 -4.42 6.43 -5.44
CA ASP A 551 -4.52 5.21 -6.26
C ASP A 551 -3.18 4.47 -6.39
N SER A 552 -2.08 5.12 -6.03
CA SER A 552 -0.72 4.57 -6.17
C SER A 552 0.21 5.00 -5.06
N LEU A 553 1.15 4.13 -4.68
CA LEU A 553 2.25 4.46 -3.76
C LEU A 553 3.10 5.63 -4.26
N ARG A 554 3.14 5.89 -5.57
CA ARG A 554 3.85 7.03 -6.17
C ARG A 554 3.32 8.38 -5.70
N ASP A 555 2.05 8.45 -5.30
CA ASP A 555 1.44 9.68 -4.80
C ASP A 555 1.81 10.01 -3.34
N VAL A 556 2.28 9.02 -2.58
CA VAL A 556 2.69 9.17 -1.18
C VAL A 556 4.20 8.97 -0.96
N THR A 557 4.95 8.78 -2.05
CA THR A 557 6.41 8.65 -2.05
C THR A 557 7.03 9.85 -2.74
N ALA A 558 8.02 10.50 -2.11
CA ALA A 558 8.61 11.71 -2.66
C ALA A 558 9.28 11.46 -4.04
N PHE A 559 10.12 10.43 -4.15
CA PHE A 559 10.86 10.07 -5.35
C PHE A 559 10.67 8.59 -5.66
N PRO A 560 9.55 8.21 -6.30
CA PRO A 560 9.22 6.81 -6.57
C PRO A 560 9.94 6.27 -7.80
N LYS A 561 10.06 4.95 -7.91
CA LYS A 561 10.47 4.26 -9.13
C LYS A 561 9.25 4.05 -10.05
N VAL A 562 9.51 3.99 -11.37
CA VAL A 562 8.54 3.58 -12.39
C VAL A 562 8.51 2.05 -12.52
N GLN A 563 7.62 1.52 -13.37
CA GLN A 563 7.35 0.10 -13.46
C GLN A 563 8.57 -0.78 -13.78
N ASN A 564 9.55 -0.26 -14.52
CA ASN A 564 10.82 -0.94 -14.82
C ASN A 564 11.90 -0.73 -13.77
N ALA A 565 11.53 -0.31 -12.54
CA ALA A 565 12.41 -0.02 -11.41
C ALA A 565 13.41 1.14 -11.62
N SER A 566 13.27 1.94 -12.69
CA SER A 566 14.08 3.16 -12.88
C SER A 566 13.47 4.39 -12.20
N GLU A 567 14.28 5.41 -11.96
CA GLU A 567 13.84 6.72 -11.49
C GLU A 567 14.19 7.76 -12.54
N LEU A 568 13.16 8.39 -13.11
CA LEU A 568 13.29 9.23 -14.31
C LEU A 568 13.98 10.57 -14.06
N MET A 569 14.01 11.06 -12.82
CA MET A 569 14.60 12.35 -12.47
C MET A 569 16.13 12.28 -12.44
N SER A 570 16.69 11.29 -11.75
CA SER A 570 18.15 11.09 -11.65
C SER A 570 18.71 10.18 -12.74
N GLY A 571 17.83 9.40 -13.40
CA GLY A 571 18.22 8.41 -14.40
C GLY A 571 18.79 7.12 -13.80
N CYS A 572 18.52 6.83 -12.51
CA CYS A 572 18.98 5.57 -11.93
C CYS A 572 18.08 4.38 -12.33
N PRO A 573 18.64 3.14 -12.44
CA PRO A 573 20.06 2.79 -12.29
C PRO A 573 20.92 3.35 -13.43
N ALA A 574 22.18 3.64 -13.14
CA ALA A 574 23.14 4.18 -14.08
C ALA A 574 24.42 3.33 -14.12
N GLU A 575 25.20 3.49 -15.17
CA GLU A 575 26.51 2.89 -15.29
C GLU A 575 27.47 3.40 -14.20
N ILE A 576 28.44 2.57 -13.83
CA ILE A 576 29.51 2.91 -12.90
C ILE A 576 30.83 3.01 -13.67
N ASP A 577 31.73 3.89 -13.23
CA ASP A 577 33.04 4.07 -13.84
C ASP A 577 33.85 2.76 -13.86
N ALA A 578 34.54 2.52 -14.98
CA ALA A 578 35.38 1.33 -15.18
C ALA A 578 36.44 1.16 -14.07
N VAL A 579 37.03 2.25 -13.58
CA VAL A 579 37.98 2.22 -12.45
C VAL A 579 37.34 1.70 -11.18
N GLN A 580 36.10 2.09 -10.91
CA GLN A 580 35.36 1.61 -9.74
C GLN A 580 35.00 0.13 -9.87
N LEU A 581 34.63 -0.33 -11.07
CA LEU A 581 34.40 -1.76 -11.32
C LEU A 581 35.67 -2.60 -11.11
N GLU A 582 36.82 -2.13 -11.58
CA GLU A 582 38.11 -2.78 -11.36
C GLU A 582 38.48 -2.85 -9.87
N GLU A 583 38.27 -1.76 -9.11
CA GLU A 583 38.48 -1.75 -7.66
C GLU A 583 37.59 -2.76 -6.94
N LEU A 584 36.36 -2.95 -7.40
CA LEU A 584 35.41 -3.93 -6.88
C LEU A 584 35.76 -5.36 -7.32
N GLY A 585 36.62 -5.53 -8.33
CA GLY A 585 36.92 -6.81 -8.94
C GLY A 585 35.74 -7.37 -9.77
N MET A 586 34.92 -6.47 -10.31
CA MET A 586 33.80 -6.83 -11.19
C MET A 586 34.22 -6.77 -12.67
N PRO A 587 33.67 -7.64 -13.54
CA PRO A 587 33.94 -7.55 -14.98
C PRO A 587 33.43 -6.20 -15.53
N LEU A 588 34.16 -5.64 -16.49
CA LEU A 588 33.67 -4.52 -17.28
C LEU A 588 32.47 -5.00 -18.13
N PRO A 589 31.45 -4.14 -18.32
CA PRO A 589 30.38 -4.43 -19.28
C PRO A 589 31.00 -4.70 -20.66
N GLU A 590 30.52 -5.73 -21.36
CA GLU A 590 30.87 -5.91 -22.77
C GLU A 590 30.36 -4.69 -23.51
N ALA A 591 31.22 -4.07 -24.32
CA ALA A 591 30.78 -2.98 -25.19
C ALA A 591 29.73 -3.56 -26.14
N ASP A 592 28.55 -2.94 -26.16
CA ASP A 592 27.49 -3.30 -27.10
C ASP A 592 28.08 -3.33 -28.52
N ALA A 593 28.10 -4.54 -29.13
CA ALA A 593 28.68 -4.78 -30.46
C ALA A 593 27.77 -4.25 -31.58
#